data_0ad958f3d4967b79e061ab05d652bd2b
#
_entry.id   0ad958f3d4967b79e061ab05d652bd2b
#
_cell.length_a   1.000
_cell.length_b   1.000
_cell.length_c   1.000
_cell.angle_alpha   90.00
_cell.angle_beta   90.00
_cell.angle_gamma   90.00
#
_symmetry.space_group_name_H-M   'P 1'
#
loop_
_entity.id
_entity.type
_entity.pdbx_description
1 polymer ?
#
loop_
_entity_poly.entity_id
_entity_poly.type
_entity_poly.pdbx_seq_one_letter_code
_entity_poly.pdbx_strand_id
1 'polypeptide(L)'
;KSYDTPTALADALYNREVDAVILGKGMVSTLKQTDGYKDFTSRTREIYTYDVTHESDAIAPNANISRQPFVVYCSGTDERISDTLLNTRSDANILAVVNPSTHKILLVNIPRDYYLPLPFNGEMDKLTHFSVYSDKGMDEPIEALNTLLGVKADYYARVNFSGLMDIVDALGGIDVTSPVDFTTVAMEMPNENGD
;
A
#
# COMPACT_ATOMS: atom_id res chain seq x y z
N LYS A 1 5.97 20.64 15.76
CA LYS A 1 5.70 21.28 14.47
C LYS A 1 5.19 20.21 13.51
N SER A 2 4.29 20.56 12.63
CA SER A 2 3.82 19.72 11.50
C SER A 2 4.46 20.27 10.22
N TYR A 3 4.74 19.41 9.27
CA TYR A 3 5.32 19.73 7.96
C TYR A 3 4.48 19.04 6.88
N ASP A 4 4.28 19.72 5.76
CA ASP A 4 3.37 19.26 4.71
C ASP A 4 3.98 18.22 3.77
N THR A 5 5.32 18.11 3.74
CA THR A 5 6.04 17.16 2.89
C THR A 5 7.16 16.46 3.64
N PRO A 6 7.53 15.21 3.25
CA PRO A 6 8.67 14.50 3.80
C PRO A 6 10.00 15.27 3.62
N THR A 7 10.14 15.98 2.50
CA THR A 7 11.33 16.78 2.21
C THR A 7 11.46 17.98 3.15
N ALA A 8 10.37 18.73 3.36
CA ALA A 8 10.36 19.85 4.31
C ALA A 8 10.68 19.41 5.75
N LEU A 9 10.23 18.21 6.12
CA LEU A 9 10.53 17.62 7.41
C LEU A 9 12.00 17.18 7.51
N ALA A 10 12.56 16.60 6.42
CA ALA A 10 13.98 16.25 6.36
C ALA A 10 14.86 17.49 6.40
N ASP A 11 14.49 18.57 5.72
CA ASP A 11 15.21 19.86 5.75
C ASP A 11 15.22 20.47 7.14
N ALA A 12 14.08 20.45 7.85
CA ALA A 12 14.03 20.94 9.22
C ALA A 12 14.98 20.17 10.16
N LEU A 13 15.12 18.85 9.95
CA LEU A 13 16.07 18.03 10.70
C LEU A 13 17.52 18.36 10.30
N TYR A 14 17.80 18.50 9.00
CA TYR A 14 19.13 18.82 8.49
C TYR A 14 19.60 20.21 8.93
N ASN A 15 18.70 21.17 8.94
CA ASN A 15 18.95 22.54 9.36
C ASN A 15 18.97 22.69 10.90
N ARG A 16 18.71 21.62 11.65
CA ARG A 16 18.63 21.62 13.12
C ARG A 16 17.52 22.54 13.67
N GLU A 17 16.45 22.70 12.90
CA GLU A 17 15.25 23.37 13.38
C GLU A 17 14.44 22.49 14.34
N VAL A 18 14.64 21.18 14.23
CA VAL A 18 14.14 20.12 15.12
C VAL A 18 15.25 19.12 15.40
N ASP A 19 15.21 18.51 16.60
CA ASP A 19 16.22 17.53 17.03
C ASP A 19 15.82 16.09 16.65
N ALA A 20 14.55 15.84 16.43
CA ALA A 20 14.00 14.55 16.03
C ALA A 20 12.70 14.75 15.23
N VAL A 21 12.39 13.76 14.41
CA VAL A 21 11.18 13.71 13.58
C VAL A 21 10.52 12.35 13.71
N ILE A 22 9.20 12.34 13.53
CA ILE A 22 8.42 11.10 13.42
C ILE A 22 8.05 10.93 11.95
N LEU A 23 8.44 9.82 11.38
CA LEU A 23 8.22 9.48 9.98
C LEU A 23 7.64 8.08 9.87
N GLY A 24 6.65 7.90 9.00
CA GLY A 24 6.26 6.57 8.54
C GLY A 24 7.36 5.92 7.70
N LYS A 25 7.45 4.58 7.72
CA LYS A 25 8.43 3.83 6.91
C LYS A 25 8.31 4.15 5.41
N GLY A 26 7.08 4.37 4.91
CA GLY A 26 6.81 4.79 3.53
C GLY A 26 7.44 6.14 3.16
N MET A 27 7.38 7.14 4.07
CA MET A 27 8.03 8.44 3.86
C MET A 27 9.55 8.32 3.80
N VAL A 28 10.15 7.44 4.60
CA VAL A 28 11.60 7.17 4.54
C VAL A 28 11.96 6.57 3.18
N SER A 29 11.16 5.65 2.65
CA SER A 29 11.35 5.08 1.31
C SER A 29 11.22 6.15 0.22
N THR A 30 10.25 7.05 0.33
CA THR A 30 10.10 8.19 -0.59
C THR A 30 11.34 9.11 -0.56
N LEU A 31 11.83 9.47 0.61
CA LEU A 31 13.05 10.29 0.74
C LEU A 31 14.27 9.63 0.08
N LYS A 32 14.46 8.32 0.24
CA LYS A 32 15.55 7.56 -0.40
C LYS A 32 15.52 7.61 -1.94
N GLN A 33 14.35 7.84 -2.53
CA GLN A 33 14.14 7.94 -3.98
C GLN A 33 14.16 9.39 -4.47
N THR A 34 14.06 10.37 -3.57
CA THR A 34 14.03 11.79 -3.90
C THR A 34 15.47 12.35 -4.04
N ASP A 35 15.73 13.06 -5.13
CA ASP A 35 17.03 13.69 -5.36
C ASP A 35 17.34 14.69 -4.23
N GLY A 36 18.56 14.65 -3.74
CA GLY A 36 19.02 15.46 -2.60
C GLY A 36 18.78 14.81 -1.23
N TYR A 37 17.98 13.71 -1.15
CA TYR A 37 17.65 13.03 0.12
C TYR A 37 17.99 11.53 0.12
N LYS A 38 18.58 11.01 -0.95
CA LYS A 38 18.95 9.58 -1.10
C LYS A 38 19.83 9.06 0.04
N ASP A 39 20.57 9.94 0.67
CA ASP A 39 21.45 9.67 1.81
C ASP A 39 20.79 9.88 3.19
N PHE A 40 19.47 10.10 3.22
CA PHE A 40 18.72 10.40 4.46
C PHE A 40 19.02 9.41 5.58
N THR A 41 18.94 8.11 5.29
CA THR A 41 19.17 7.05 6.28
C THR A 41 20.63 6.96 6.75
N SER A 42 21.60 7.42 5.95
CA SER A 42 23.01 7.46 6.35
C SER A 42 23.34 8.71 7.18
N ARG A 43 22.55 9.78 7.03
CA ARG A 43 22.70 11.04 7.77
C ARG A 43 21.90 11.10 9.07
N THR A 44 20.95 10.17 9.22
CA THR A 44 20.06 10.12 10.39
C THR A 44 20.21 8.79 11.12
N ARG A 45 19.68 8.73 12.32
CA ARG A 45 19.67 7.51 13.13
C ARG A 45 18.24 7.28 13.64
N GLU A 46 17.72 6.10 13.40
CA GLU A 46 16.49 5.65 14.04
C GLU A 46 16.74 5.50 15.55
N ILE A 47 15.93 6.19 16.35
CA ILE A 47 16.02 6.16 17.82
C ILE A 47 14.89 5.37 18.45
N TYR A 48 13.77 5.22 17.74
CA TYR A 48 12.60 4.48 18.22
C TYR A 48 11.72 4.07 17.04
N THR A 49 11.17 2.87 17.06
CA THR A 49 10.17 2.38 16.13
C THR A 49 8.92 1.97 16.89
N TYR A 50 7.77 2.40 16.41
CA TYR A 50 6.47 1.99 16.91
C TYR A 50 5.66 1.43 15.74
N ASP A 51 5.26 0.17 15.86
CA ASP A 51 4.39 -0.45 14.88
C ASP A 51 2.93 -0.21 15.30
N VAL A 52 2.18 0.51 14.45
CA VAL A 52 0.73 0.67 14.63
C VAL A 52 0.08 -0.63 14.16
N THR A 53 -0.44 -1.40 15.09
CA THR A 53 -1.27 -2.56 14.78
C THR A 53 -2.72 -2.12 14.69
N HIS A 54 -3.34 -2.39 13.54
CA HIS A 54 -4.78 -2.24 13.38
C HIS A 54 -5.40 -3.64 13.49
N GLU A 55 -6.23 -3.84 14.50
CA GLU A 55 -7.05 -5.06 14.59
C GLU A 55 -8.23 -4.89 13.63
N SER A 56 -8.32 -5.76 12.64
CA SER A 56 -9.39 -5.76 11.65
C SER A 56 -10.40 -6.85 11.98
N ASP A 57 -11.67 -6.47 12.08
CA ASP A 57 -12.78 -7.43 12.21
C ASP A 57 -13.13 -8.09 10.87
N ALA A 58 -12.71 -7.50 9.76
CA ALA A 58 -13.00 -7.98 8.42
C ALA A 58 -12.13 -9.18 8.00
N ILE A 59 -10.97 -9.39 8.64
CA ILE A 59 -10.09 -10.54 8.39
C ILE A 59 -10.27 -11.64 9.44
N ALA A 60 -9.89 -12.87 9.08
CA ALA A 60 -9.89 -14.02 9.98
C ALA A 60 -8.61 -14.83 9.81
N PRO A 61 -7.48 -14.39 10.43
CA PRO A 61 -6.18 -15.00 10.21
C PRO A 61 -6.17 -16.52 10.42
N ASN A 62 -5.66 -17.25 9.44
CA ASN A 62 -5.46 -18.70 9.51
C ASN A 62 -4.06 -18.98 10.09
N ALA A 63 -4.00 -19.58 11.27
CA ALA A 63 -2.74 -19.90 11.93
C ALA A 63 -1.92 -21.01 11.23
N ASN A 64 -2.53 -21.77 10.30
CA ASN A 64 -1.89 -22.93 9.66
C ASN A 64 -1.63 -22.72 8.16
N ILE A 65 -1.06 -21.58 7.80
CA ILE A 65 -0.78 -21.18 6.42
C ILE A 65 0.16 -22.12 5.65
N SER A 66 0.89 -22.99 6.35
CA SER A 66 1.78 -23.98 5.71
C SER A 66 1.04 -25.20 5.19
N ARG A 67 -0.19 -25.45 5.61
CA ARG A 67 -0.94 -26.67 5.31
C ARG A 67 -2.36 -26.43 4.82
N GLN A 68 -2.99 -25.35 5.23
CA GLN A 68 -4.38 -25.03 4.90
C GLN A 68 -4.44 -23.91 3.88
N PRO A 69 -5.43 -23.94 2.98
CA PRO A 69 -5.69 -22.80 2.09
C PRO A 69 -5.96 -21.53 2.90
N PHE A 70 -5.49 -20.41 2.38
CA PHE A 70 -5.74 -19.09 2.94
C PHE A 70 -5.97 -18.07 1.84
N VAL A 71 -6.62 -16.97 2.20
CA VAL A 71 -7.03 -15.91 1.29
C VAL A 71 -6.35 -14.60 1.68
N VAL A 72 -5.70 -13.97 0.71
CA VAL A 72 -5.06 -12.66 0.88
C VAL A 72 -5.72 -11.66 -0.05
N TYR A 73 -6.24 -10.56 0.50
CA TYR A 73 -6.65 -9.42 -0.29
C TYR A 73 -5.46 -8.49 -0.54
N CYS A 74 -5.07 -8.34 -1.80
CA CYS A 74 -3.99 -7.46 -2.21
C CYS A 74 -4.57 -6.18 -2.82
N SER A 75 -4.20 -5.02 -2.29
CA SER A 75 -4.65 -3.71 -2.75
C SER A 75 -3.46 -2.84 -3.13
N GLY A 76 -3.53 -2.21 -4.31
CA GLY A 76 -2.58 -1.21 -4.78
C GLY A 76 -3.20 0.18 -4.83
N THR A 77 -2.42 1.19 -4.47
CA THR A 77 -2.80 2.61 -4.54
C THR A 77 -1.73 3.41 -5.27
N ASP A 78 -2.13 4.47 -5.98
CA ASP A 78 -1.21 5.41 -6.62
C ASP A 78 -0.74 6.53 -5.68
N GLU A 79 -1.13 6.46 -4.40
CA GLU A 79 -0.71 7.43 -3.40
C GLU A 79 0.81 7.42 -3.23
N ARG A 80 1.43 8.58 -3.49
CA ARG A 80 2.89 8.71 -3.50
C ARG A 80 3.49 9.20 -2.20
N ILE A 81 2.72 9.91 -1.38
CA ILE A 81 3.24 10.73 -0.27
C ILE A 81 2.51 10.46 1.06
N SER A 82 1.41 9.70 1.06
CA SER A 82 0.55 9.59 2.24
C SER A 82 1.09 8.65 3.30
N ASP A 83 1.13 9.12 4.55
CA ASP A 83 1.29 8.30 5.75
C ASP A 83 0.08 7.40 6.02
N THR A 84 -1.03 7.65 5.34
CA THR A 84 -2.29 6.98 5.54
C THR A 84 -2.63 6.06 4.37
N LEU A 85 -1.75 5.10 4.04
CA LEU A 85 -2.03 4.09 3.02
C LEU A 85 -3.40 3.42 3.20
N LEU A 86 -3.91 3.37 4.43
CA LEU A 86 -5.17 2.70 4.76
C LEU A 86 -6.40 3.45 4.27
N ASN A 87 -6.34 4.78 4.15
CA ASN A 87 -7.48 5.65 3.82
C ASN A 87 -7.36 6.30 2.44
N THR A 88 -6.76 5.60 1.48
CA THR A 88 -6.62 6.07 0.10
C THR A 88 -7.37 5.16 -0.87
N ARG A 89 -7.56 5.59 -2.11
CA ARG A 89 -8.26 4.79 -3.14
C ARG A 89 -7.53 3.49 -3.41
N SER A 90 -8.31 2.43 -3.69
CA SER A 90 -7.79 1.13 -4.12
C SER A 90 -7.88 1.01 -5.63
N ASP A 91 -6.76 1.22 -6.33
CA ASP A 91 -6.73 1.22 -7.79
C ASP A 91 -6.47 -0.17 -8.38
N ALA A 92 -5.79 -1.02 -7.64
CA ALA A 92 -5.63 -2.44 -7.96
C ALA A 92 -6.21 -3.29 -6.82
N ASN A 93 -7.03 -4.28 -7.17
CA ASN A 93 -7.68 -5.17 -6.21
C ASN A 93 -7.55 -6.60 -6.69
N ILE A 94 -6.81 -7.42 -5.95
CA ILE A 94 -6.59 -8.83 -6.28
C ILE A 94 -6.88 -9.67 -5.04
N LEU A 95 -7.71 -10.70 -5.19
CA LEU A 95 -7.86 -11.73 -4.19
C LEU A 95 -6.97 -12.91 -4.56
N ALA A 96 -6.00 -13.22 -3.72
CA ALA A 96 -5.12 -14.35 -3.90
C ALA A 96 -5.55 -15.50 -2.97
N VAL A 97 -6.00 -16.61 -3.56
CA VAL A 97 -6.30 -17.84 -2.82
C VAL A 97 -5.11 -18.78 -2.95
N VAL A 98 -4.43 -19.02 -1.84
CA VAL A 98 -3.22 -19.84 -1.78
C VAL A 98 -3.55 -21.20 -1.18
N ASN A 99 -3.23 -22.28 -1.88
CA ASN A 99 -3.39 -23.63 -1.37
C ASN A 99 -2.01 -24.31 -1.28
N PRO A 100 -1.38 -24.35 -0.10
CA PRO A 100 -0.06 -24.94 0.09
C PRO A 100 -0.03 -26.43 -0.18
N SER A 101 -1.09 -27.16 0.13
CA SER A 101 -1.16 -28.62 -0.03
C SER A 101 -1.15 -29.05 -1.50
N THR A 102 -1.67 -28.21 -2.39
CA THR A 102 -1.70 -28.47 -3.84
C THR A 102 -0.69 -27.66 -4.62
N HIS A 103 0.07 -26.76 -3.95
CA HIS A 103 1.00 -25.80 -4.55
C HIS A 103 0.33 -24.93 -5.63
N LYS A 104 -0.91 -24.53 -5.40
CA LYS A 104 -1.69 -23.70 -6.35
C LYS A 104 -2.02 -22.35 -5.75
N ILE A 105 -1.96 -21.34 -6.59
CA ILE A 105 -2.42 -19.98 -6.29
C ILE A 105 -3.44 -19.59 -7.35
N LEU A 106 -4.63 -19.16 -6.91
CA LEU A 106 -5.63 -18.54 -7.77
C LEU A 106 -5.61 -17.04 -7.53
N LEU A 107 -5.43 -16.25 -8.58
CA LEU A 107 -5.52 -14.81 -8.54
C LEU A 107 -6.83 -14.37 -9.20
N VAL A 108 -7.65 -13.66 -8.44
CA VAL A 108 -8.91 -13.08 -8.91
C VAL A 108 -8.73 -11.56 -8.93
N ASN A 109 -8.63 -11.00 -10.14
CA ASN A 109 -8.58 -9.56 -10.32
C ASN A 109 -9.99 -8.97 -10.22
N ILE A 110 -10.17 -7.94 -9.39
CA ILE A 110 -11.45 -7.29 -9.14
C ILE A 110 -11.37 -5.86 -9.65
N PRO A 111 -12.17 -5.47 -10.65
CA PRO A 111 -12.15 -4.11 -11.18
C PRO A 111 -12.40 -3.06 -10.09
N ARG A 112 -11.63 -2.01 -10.06
CA ARG A 112 -11.76 -0.92 -9.09
C ARG A 112 -13.10 -0.19 -9.18
N ASP A 113 -13.71 -0.18 -10.37
CA ASP A 113 -15.01 0.44 -10.65
C ASP A 113 -16.20 -0.47 -10.35
N TYR A 114 -15.97 -1.63 -9.73
CA TYR A 114 -17.05 -2.52 -9.31
C TYR A 114 -17.99 -1.77 -8.36
N TYR A 115 -19.28 -1.75 -8.70
CA TYR A 115 -20.28 -0.94 -8.00
C TYR A 115 -21.01 -1.80 -6.97
N LEU A 116 -20.78 -1.52 -5.70
CA LEU A 116 -21.19 -2.35 -4.57
C LEU A 116 -21.85 -1.50 -3.47
N PRO A 117 -22.67 -2.11 -2.60
CA PRO A 117 -23.11 -1.42 -1.40
C PRO A 117 -21.95 -1.27 -0.40
N LEU A 118 -21.82 -0.06 0.13
CA LEU A 118 -20.89 0.25 1.23
C LEU A 118 -21.34 -0.50 2.50
N PRO A 119 -20.48 -1.28 3.16
CA PRO A 119 -20.85 -2.08 4.33
C PRO A 119 -21.46 -1.27 5.47
N PHE A 120 -20.96 -0.04 5.70
CA PHE A 120 -21.36 0.76 6.86
C PHE A 120 -22.72 1.46 6.71
N ASN A 121 -23.20 1.75 5.49
CA ASN A 121 -24.45 2.49 5.29
C ASN A 121 -25.37 1.92 4.19
N GLY A 122 -24.87 0.98 3.37
CA GLY A 122 -25.61 0.38 2.27
C GLY A 122 -25.75 1.23 1.02
N GLU A 123 -25.15 2.42 0.97
CA GLU A 123 -25.12 3.25 -0.23
C GLU A 123 -24.23 2.62 -1.29
N MET A 124 -24.61 2.80 -2.56
CA MET A 124 -23.91 2.20 -3.68
C MET A 124 -22.76 3.11 -4.14
N ASP A 125 -21.54 2.56 -4.22
CA ASP A 125 -20.40 3.26 -4.79
C ASP A 125 -19.38 2.30 -5.41
N LYS A 126 -18.34 2.86 -6.02
CA LYS A 126 -17.23 2.10 -6.59
C LYS A 126 -16.30 1.58 -5.50
N LEU A 127 -15.85 0.35 -5.67
CA LEU A 127 -14.92 -0.30 -4.74
C LEU A 127 -13.67 0.54 -4.42
N THR A 128 -13.15 1.29 -5.42
CA THR A 128 -11.97 2.15 -5.24
C THR A 128 -12.13 3.21 -4.15
N HIS A 129 -13.37 3.62 -3.82
CA HIS A 129 -13.64 4.66 -2.83
C HIS A 129 -13.84 4.12 -1.41
N PHE A 130 -14.05 2.82 -1.23
CA PHE A 130 -14.50 2.25 0.04
C PHE A 130 -13.56 2.54 1.20
N SER A 131 -12.24 2.42 1.00
CA SER A 131 -11.26 2.72 2.04
C SER A 131 -11.12 4.21 2.38
N VAL A 132 -11.78 5.12 1.64
CA VAL A 132 -11.71 6.57 1.87
C VAL A 132 -12.85 7.07 2.76
N TYR A 133 -13.99 6.39 2.74
CA TYR A 133 -15.23 6.92 3.34
C TYR A 133 -15.42 6.63 4.83
N SER A 134 -14.66 5.72 5.40
CA SER A 134 -14.83 5.37 6.80
C SER A 134 -13.51 5.38 7.57
N ASP A 135 -13.61 5.54 8.87
CA ASP A 135 -12.46 5.40 9.78
C ASP A 135 -11.92 3.95 9.84
N LYS A 136 -12.66 3.00 9.26
CA LYS A 136 -12.26 1.59 9.21
C LYS A 136 -11.25 1.28 8.09
N GLY A 137 -10.99 2.24 7.18
CA GLY A 137 -9.98 2.11 6.15
C GLY A 137 -10.15 0.86 5.29
N MET A 138 -9.22 -0.09 5.41
CA MET A 138 -9.21 -1.32 4.60
C MET A 138 -10.29 -2.34 4.97
N ASP A 139 -10.92 -2.25 6.13
CA ASP A 139 -11.98 -3.18 6.51
C ASP A 139 -13.21 -3.04 5.59
N GLU A 140 -13.51 -1.83 5.13
CA GLU A 140 -14.65 -1.59 4.26
C GLU A 140 -14.57 -2.36 2.92
N PRO A 141 -13.50 -2.22 2.11
CA PRO A 141 -13.41 -2.99 0.87
C PRO A 141 -13.30 -4.50 1.14
N ILE A 142 -12.65 -4.92 2.23
CA ILE A 142 -12.53 -6.34 2.60
C ILE A 142 -13.90 -6.92 2.93
N GLU A 143 -14.71 -6.25 3.75
CA GLU A 143 -16.05 -6.69 4.14
C GLU A 143 -16.99 -6.77 2.93
N ALA A 144 -16.93 -5.76 2.05
CA ALA A 144 -17.71 -5.77 0.81
C ALA A 144 -17.34 -6.97 -0.08
N LEU A 145 -16.06 -7.27 -0.25
CA LEU A 145 -15.59 -8.39 -1.04
C LEU A 145 -15.89 -9.73 -0.38
N ASN A 146 -15.75 -9.84 0.94
CA ASN A 146 -16.14 -11.03 1.68
C ASN A 146 -17.63 -11.35 1.44
N THR A 147 -18.48 -10.32 1.47
CA THR A 147 -19.93 -10.47 1.22
C THR A 147 -20.21 -10.84 -0.22
N LEU A 148 -19.57 -10.17 -1.18
CA LEU A 148 -19.76 -10.41 -2.61
C LEU A 148 -19.36 -11.83 -3.02
N LEU A 149 -18.22 -12.29 -2.54
CA LEU A 149 -17.61 -13.55 -2.97
C LEU A 149 -17.97 -14.74 -2.08
N GLY A 150 -18.57 -14.49 -0.90
CA GLY A 150 -18.91 -15.53 0.07
C GLY A 150 -17.69 -16.21 0.70
N VAL A 151 -16.54 -15.52 0.68
CA VAL A 151 -15.28 -15.99 1.29
C VAL A 151 -14.75 -14.92 2.22
N LYS A 152 -14.09 -15.32 3.31
CA LYS A 152 -13.46 -14.37 4.24
C LYS A 152 -11.97 -14.31 3.97
N ALA A 153 -11.44 -13.09 3.83
CA ALA A 153 -9.99 -12.90 3.74
C ALA A 153 -9.33 -13.24 5.08
N ASP A 154 -8.24 -13.99 5.03
CA ASP A 154 -7.41 -14.28 6.20
C ASP A 154 -6.39 -13.16 6.45
N TYR A 155 -5.93 -12.53 5.38
CA TYR A 155 -4.91 -11.47 5.43
C TYR A 155 -5.20 -10.41 4.36
N TYR A 156 -4.60 -9.24 4.53
CA TYR A 156 -4.50 -8.27 3.45
C TYR A 156 -3.07 -7.72 3.32
N ALA A 157 -2.75 -7.28 2.11
CA ALA A 157 -1.53 -6.56 1.80
C ALA A 157 -1.89 -5.31 1.00
N ARG A 158 -1.40 -4.15 1.40
CA ARG A 158 -1.59 -2.90 0.68
C ARG A 158 -0.25 -2.26 0.39
N VAL A 159 -0.07 -1.88 -0.87
CA VAL A 159 1.17 -1.28 -1.37
C VAL A 159 0.88 -0.05 -2.22
N ASN A 160 1.79 0.91 -2.20
CA ASN A 160 1.89 1.98 -3.16
C ASN A 160 3.06 1.71 -4.13
N PHE A 161 3.34 2.64 -5.04
CA PHE A 161 4.44 2.48 -6.00
C PHE A 161 5.81 2.30 -5.33
N SER A 162 6.11 3.10 -4.30
CA SER A 162 7.38 2.99 -3.60
C SER A 162 7.51 1.66 -2.86
N GLY A 163 6.46 1.22 -2.16
CA GLY A 163 6.44 -0.09 -1.50
C GLY A 163 6.59 -1.26 -2.48
N LEU A 164 5.99 -1.16 -3.68
CA LEU A 164 6.16 -2.16 -4.73
C LEU A 164 7.61 -2.19 -5.23
N MET A 165 8.24 -1.03 -5.43
CA MET A 165 9.64 -0.95 -5.83
C MET A 165 10.57 -1.55 -4.76
N ASP A 166 10.33 -1.23 -3.48
CA ASP A 166 11.09 -1.81 -2.36
C ASP A 166 10.97 -3.35 -2.32
N ILE A 167 9.79 -3.90 -2.62
CA ILE A 167 9.58 -5.36 -2.72
C ILE A 167 10.39 -5.95 -3.87
N VAL A 168 10.33 -5.33 -5.05
CA VAL A 168 11.07 -5.80 -6.23
C VAL A 168 12.58 -5.74 -5.99
N ASP A 169 13.07 -4.67 -5.36
CA ASP A 169 14.49 -4.50 -5.02
C ASP A 169 14.94 -5.57 -4.00
N ALA A 170 14.11 -5.84 -2.99
CA ALA A 170 14.38 -6.88 -1.99
C ALA A 170 14.45 -8.29 -2.59
N LEU A 171 13.75 -8.53 -3.71
CA LEU A 171 13.81 -9.79 -4.46
C LEU A 171 15.00 -9.87 -5.43
N GLY A 172 15.76 -8.78 -5.59
CA GLY A 172 16.86 -8.67 -6.56
C GLY A 172 16.40 -8.41 -8.00
N GLY A 173 15.19 -7.87 -8.17
CA GLY A 173 14.57 -7.62 -9.44
C GLY A 173 13.59 -8.70 -9.88
N ILE A 174 12.84 -8.42 -10.94
CA ILE A 174 11.94 -9.36 -11.61
C ILE A 174 12.15 -9.30 -13.12
N ASP A 175 12.06 -10.45 -13.79
CA ASP A 175 12.07 -10.51 -15.25
C ASP A 175 10.64 -10.35 -15.79
N VAL A 176 10.45 -9.36 -16.68
CA VAL A 176 9.16 -9.10 -17.32
C VAL A 176 9.32 -9.23 -18.82
N THR A 177 8.56 -10.16 -19.42
CA THR A 177 8.50 -10.29 -20.88
C THR A 177 7.27 -9.58 -21.41
N SER A 178 7.47 -8.55 -22.24
CA SER A 178 6.39 -7.88 -22.94
C SER A 178 5.94 -8.68 -24.16
N PRO A 179 4.62 -8.89 -24.36
CA PRO A 179 4.10 -9.55 -25.55
C PRO A 179 4.16 -8.66 -26.80
N VAL A 180 4.48 -7.36 -26.65
CA VAL A 180 4.57 -6.37 -27.71
C VAL A 180 5.80 -5.49 -27.52
N ASP A 181 6.39 -5.05 -28.63
CA ASP A 181 7.42 -4.03 -28.59
C ASP A 181 6.77 -2.67 -28.36
N PHE A 182 7.30 -1.90 -27.41
CA PHE A 182 6.84 -0.55 -27.14
C PHE A 182 8.01 0.36 -26.77
N THR A 183 7.85 1.64 -27.04
CA THR A 183 8.80 2.67 -26.61
C THR A 183 8.17 3.40 -25.44
N THR A 184 8.84 3.40 -24.29
CA THR A 184 8.42 4.21 -23.15
C THR A 184 8.86 5.64 -23.36
N VAL A 185 7.96 6.59 -23.11
CA VAL A 185 8.35 7.98 -22.89
C VAL A 185 8.84 8.02 -21.44
N ALA A 186 10.04 8.52 -21.21
CA ALA A 186 10.48 8.79 -19.85
C ALA A 186 9.44 9.74 -19.22
N MET A 187 8.66 9.26 -18.25
CA MET A 187 7.89 10.16 -17.41
C MET A 187 8.91 10.88 -16.54
N GLU A 188 9.25 12.10 -16.95
CA GLU A 188 9.84 13.03 -15.98
C GLU A 188 8.78 13.21 -14.89
N MET A 189 9.13 12.80 -13.68
CA MET A 189 8.28 13.10 -12.52
C MET A 189 8.18 14.62 -12.46
N PRO A 190 6.98 15.20 -12.38
CA PRO A 190 6.86 16.64 -12.21
C PRO A 190 7.76 17.03 -11.05
N ASN A 191 8.63 18.01 -11.27
CA ASN A 191 9.37 18.61 -10.17
C ASN A 191 8.35 19.28 -9.22
N GLU A 192 8.77 19.59 -8.00
CA GLU A 192 7.90 20.16 -6.96
C GLU A 192 7.18 21.46 -7.39
N ASN A 193 7.53 22.03 -8.55
CA ASN A 193 6.96 23.25 -9.11
C ASN A 193 5.88 22.98 -10.18
N GLY A 194 5.62 21.71 -10.54
CA GLY A 194 4.56 21.36 -11.49
C GLY A 194 4.89 21.63 -12.96
N ASP A 195 6.16 21.85 -13.31
CA ASP A 195 6.66 22.02 -14.68
C ASP A 195 7.23 20.72 -15.24
#